data_c3e64720278b5cb95b9a0c4fbaa44428
#
_entry.id   c3e64720278b5cb95b9a0c4fbaa44428
#
_cell.length_a   1.000
_cell.length_b   1.000
_cell.length_c   1.000
_cell.angle_alpha   90.00
_cell.angle_beta   90.00
_cell.angle_gamma   90.00
#
_symmetry.space_group_name_H-M   'P 1'
#
loop_
_entity.id
_entity.type
_entity.pdbx_description
1 polymer ?
#
loop_
_entity_poly.entity_id
_entity_poly.type
_entity_poly.pdbx_seq_one_letter_code
_entity_poly.pdbx_strand_id
1 'polypeptide(L)'
;MPFLPVSRQDMEERGIEQLDFICFTGDAYIDHPTFGIAIISRMIEAAGFTVGLIAQPLCDADYMKLGKPKYCFMVSGGNIDSMVSNYTVALKKRFDDAYSPGGKGGRRPDRALTVYCQNLKRLYPDVEISIGGLEASLRRFAHYDYWSDSVMPSVLVSTGADYLMYGMGEVTLTQMLNNFKAGLHLKDCLLYTSPSPRES
;
A
#
# COMPACT_ATOMS: atom_id res chain seq x y z
N MET A 1 2.47 12.07 -19.89
CA MET A 1 2.55 12.53 -18.51
C MET A 1 3.91 12.15 -17.94
N PRO A 2 4.58 13.02 -17.15
CA PRO A 2 5.82 12.64 -16.48
C PRO A 2 5.56 11.56 -15.43
N PHE A 3 6.59 10.79 -15.08
CA PHE A 3 6.48 9.78 -13.99
C PHE A 3 6.17 10.46 -12.65
N LEU A 4 5.46 9.77 -11.77
CA LEU A 4 5.21 10.28 -10.42
C LEU A 4 6.52 10.42 -9.62
N PRO A 5 6.60 11.36 -8.66
CA PRO A 5 7.77 11.53 -7.82
C PRO A 5 8.17 10.25 -7.09
N VAL A 6 9.43 9.85 -7.23
CA VAL A 6 10.05 8.74 -6.52
C VAL A 6 11.28 9.17 -5.72
N SER A 7 11.67 10.44 -5.84
CA SER A 7 12.80 11.06 -5.14
C SER A 7 12.48 12.48 -4.70
N ARG A 8 13.33 13.05 -3.83
CA ARG A 8 13.25 14.47 -3.47
C ARG A 8 13.47 15.38 -4.67
N GLN A 9 14.39 15.02 -5.54
CA GLN A 9 14.64 15.77 -6.77
C GLN A 9 13.39 15.88 -7.64
N ASP A 10 12.64 14.77 -7.81
CA ASP A 10 11.39 14.80 -8.59
C ASP A 10 10.34 15.72 -7.96
N MET A 11 10.32 15.83 -6.63
CA MET A 11 9.43 16.77 -5.92
C MET A 11 9.86 18.21 -6.17
N GLU A 12 11.16 18.52 -6.08
CA GLU A 12 11.73 19.85 -6.32
C GLU A 12 11.46 20.32 -7.75
N GLU A 13 11.69 19.46 -8.75
CA GLU A 13 11.41 19.75 -10.17
C GLU A 13 9.94 20.08 -10.45
N ARG A 14 9.03 19.60 -9.59
CA ARG A 14 7.60 19.88 -9.66
C ARG A 14 7.12 20.99 -8.70
N GLY A 15 8.01 21.60 -7.95
CA GLY A 15 7.66 22.60 -6.94
C GLY A 15 6.85 22.05 -5.78
N ILE A 16 7.02 20.78 -5.44
CA ILE A 16 6.28 20.09 -4.36
C ILE A 16 7.16 20.09 -3.11
N GLU A 17 6.77 20.80 -2.07
CA GLU A 17 7.45 20.79 -0.77
C GLU A 17 7.04 19.59 0.08
N GLN A 18 5.75 19.26 0.09
CA GLN A 18 5.17 18.13 0.83
C GLN A 18 4.10 17.45 -0.02
N LEU A 19 4.15 16.12 -0.06
CA LEU A 19 3.16 15.30 -0.76
C LEU A 19 1.88 15.14 0.09
N ASP A 20 0.73 15.12 -0.58
CA ASP A 20 -0.55 14.80 0.05
C ASP A 20 -0.61 13.32 0.43
N PHE A 21 -0.17 12.44 -0.47
CA PHE A 21 -0.14 11.01 -0.28
C PHE A 21 1.22 10.43 -0.67
N ILE A 22 1.65 9.36 0.02
CA ILE A 22 2.81 8.56 -0.38
C ILE A 22 2.39 7.11 -0.47
N CYS A 23 2.55 6.52 -1.66
CA CYS A 23 2.21 5.14 -1.95
C CYS A 23 3.42 4.23 -1.78
N PHE A 24 3.25 3.11 -1.07
CA PHE A 24 4.24 2.04 -0.93
C PHE A 24 3.78 0.80 -1.68
N THR A 25 4.70 0.15 -2.38
CA THR A 25 4.39 -1.07 -3.12
C THR A 25 5.49 -2.12 -3.01
N GLY A 26 5.08 -3.39 -2.99
CA GLY A 26 5.97 -4.54 -3.09
C GLY A 26 6.50 -4.80 -4.50
N ASP A 27 5.97 -4.13 -5.52
CA ASP A 27 6.44 -4.23 -6.91
C ASP A 27 7.43 -3.10 -7.25
N ALA A 28 8.24 -3.30 -8.30
CA ALA A 28 8.91 -2.19 -8.98
C ALA A 28 7.87 -1.18 -9.48
N TYR A 29 8.23 0.11 -9.48
CA TYR A 29 7.33 1.11 -10.05
C TYR A 29 7.33 1.02 -11.57
N ILE A 30 6.17 0.67 -12.11
CA ILE A 30 5.86 0.68 -13.54
C ILE A 30 4.55 1.45 -13.70
N ASP A 31 4.63 2.59 -14.41
CA ASP A 31 3.46 3.44 -14.66
C ASP A 31 2.61 2.90 -15.80
N HIS A 32 1.92 1.80 -15.53
CA HIS A 32 1.09 1.10 -16.50
C HIS A 32 -0.20 0.60 -15.83
N PRO A 33 -1.35 0.62 -16.53
CA PRO A 33 -2.65 0.24 -15.95
C PRO A 33 -2.78 -1.24 -15.54
N THR A 34 -1.82 -2.09 -15.82
CA THR A 34 -1.77 -3.45 -15.26
C THR A 34 -1.25 -3.49 -13.81
N PHE A 35 -0.73 -2.36 -13.29
CA PHE A 35 -0.26 -2.24 -11.91
C PHE A 35 -1.27 -1.43 -11.10
N GLY A 36 -1.90 -2.06 -10.11
CA GLY A 36 -2.90 -1.43 -9.27
C GLY A 36 -2.41 -0.16 -8.59
N ILE A 37 -1.15 -0.13 -8.14
CA ILE A 37 -0.57 1.06 -7.51
C ILE A 37 -0.45 2.24 -8.50
N ALA A 38 -0.18 2.00 -9.76
CA ALA A 38 -0.13 3.04 -10.78
C ALA A 38 -1.53 3.64 -11.03
N ILE A 39 -2.58 2.79 -11.13
CA ILE A 39 -3.96 3.25 -11.25
C ILE A 39 -4.32 4.15 -10.06
N ILE A 40 -4.14 3.68 -8.85
CA ILE A 40 -4.49 4.38 -7.62
C ILE A 40 -3.74 5.73 -7.53
N SER A 41 -2.44 5.73 -7.78
CA SER A 41 -1.63 6.95 -7.73
C SER A 41 -2.04 7.95 -8.81
N ARG A 42 -2.34 7.50 -10.03
CA ARG A 42 -2.80 8.39 -11.10
C ARG A 42 -4.21 8.93 -10.85
N MET A 43 -5.08 8.19 -10.18
CA MET A 43 -6.39 8.70 -9.75
C MET A 43 -6.25 9.78 -8.67
N ILE A 44 -5.31 9.62 -7.74
CA ILE A 44 -4.98 10.65 -6.73
C ILE A 44 -4.51 11.94 -7.43
N GLU A 45 -3.56 11.82 -8.36
CA GLU A 45 -3.06 12.95 -9.15
C GLU A 45 -4.19 13.60 -9.97
N ALA A 46 -5.02 12.82 -10.67
CA ALA A 46 -6.15 13.32 -11.44
C ALA A 46 -7.22 14.03 -10.58
N ALA A 47 -7.33 13.65 -9.31
CA ALA A 47 -8.20 14.32 -8.35
C ALA A 47 -7.62 15.66 -7.83
N GLY A 48 -6.40 16.04 -8.26
CA GLY A 48 -5.75 17.31 -7.90
C GLY A 48 -4.90 17.25 -6.63
N PHE A 49 -4.57 16.07 -6.14
CA PHE A 49 -3.65 15.86 -5.02
C PHE A 49 -2.24 15.54 -5.51
N THR A 50 -1.25 15.86 -4.68
CA THR A 50 0.13 15.46 -4.91
C THR A 50 0.38 14.07 -4.35
N VAL A 51 1.04 13.21 -5.13
CA VAL A 51 1.33 11.83 -4.74
C VAL A 51 2.73 11.43 -5.16
N GLY A 52 3.45 10.74 -4.26
CA GLY A 52 4.74 10.12 -4.55
C GLY A 52 4.69 8.63 -4.33
N LEU A 53 5.70 7.91 -4.84
CA LEU A 53 5.73 6.46 -4.81
C LEU A 53 7.08 5.94 -4.32
N ILE A 54 7.02 4.98 -3.38
CA ILE A 54 8.17 4.25 -2.86
C ILE A 54 7.98 2.77 -3.18
N ALA A 55 8.82 2.26 -4.08
CA ALA A 55 8.82 0.87 -4.51
C ALA A 55 9.86 0.07 -3.74
N GLN A 56 9.45 -1.07 -3.18
CA GLN A 56 10.33 -2.05 -2.55
C GLN A 56 11.37 -1.44 -1.59
N PRO A 57 10.98 -0.70 -0.54
CA PRO A 57 11.92 -0.11 0.42
C PRO A 57 12.67 -1.21 1.17
N LEU A 58 13.98 -1.05 1.35
CA LEU A 58 14.87 -2.02 1.99
C LEU A 58 15.43 -1.53 3.33
N CYS A 59 15.49 -0.23 3.54
CA CYS A 59 16.04 0.37 4.76
C CYS A 59 15.28 1.64 5.14
N ASP A 60 15.48 2.14 6.35
CA ASP A 60 14.81 3.32 6.87
C ASP A 60 14.95 4.55 5.95
N ALA A 61 16.12 4.72 5.32
CA ALA A 61 16.34 5.81 4.39
C ALA A 61 15.38 5.76 3.17
N ASP A 62 15.06 4.55 2.69
CA ASP A 62 14.09 4.37 1.60
C ASP A 62 12.69 4.79 2.05
N TYR A 63 12.27 4.42 3.27
CA TYR A 63 10.97 4.81 3.81
C TYR A 63 10.84 6.32 4.01
N MET A 64 11.94 6.99 4.35
CA MET A 64 11.95 8.42 4.67
C MET A 64 12.25 9.32 3.47
N LYS A 65 12.63 8.79 2.31
CA LYS A 65 13.15 9.57 1.18
C LYS A 65 12.19 10.64 0.65
N LEU A 66 10.87 10.44 0.74
CA LEU A 66 9.85 11.42 0.33
C LEU A 66 9.28 12.24 1.50
N GLY A 67 9.67 11.92 2.73
CA GLY A 67 9.22 12.63 3.94
C GLY A 67 7.87 12.15 4.46
N LYS A 68 7.17 13.03 5.17
CA LYS A 68 5.86 12.79 5.76
C LYS A 68 4.75 13.27 4.81
N PRO A 69 3.73 12.46 4.49
CA PRO A 69 2.59 12.93 3.71
C PRO A 69 1.70 13.85 4.55
N LYS A 70 0.89 14.65 3.87
CA LYS A 70 -0.09 15.52 4.52
C LYS A 70 -1.28 14.75 5.07
N TYR A 71 -1.76 13.75 4.33
CA TYR A 71 -2.94 12.96 4.69
C TYR A 71 -2.57 11.57 5.20
N CYS A 72 -2.17 10.65 4.33
CA CYS A 72 -1.87 9.29 4.76
C CYS A 72 -0.84 8.57 3.86
N PHE A 73 -0.30 7.47 4.38
CA PHE A 73 0.40 6.47 3.59
C PHE A 73 -0.61 5.49 2.99
N MET A 74 -0.39 5.11 1.73
CA MET A 74 -1.15 4.06 1.04
C MET A 74 -0.23 2.87 0.75
N VAL A 75 -0.52 1.71 1.29
CA VAL A 75 0.40 0.57 1.27
C VAL A 75 -0.23 -0.61 0.55
N SER A 76 0.51 -1.18 -0.41
CA SER A 76 0.15 -2.37 -1.15
C SER A 76 1.28 -3.40 -1.13
N GLY A 77 0.95 -4.68 -1.03
CA GLY A 77 1.89 -5.78 -1.20
C GLY A 77 2.38 -5.96 -2.65
N GLY A 78 1.76 -5.26 -3.59
CA GLY A 78 2.01 -5.39 -5.03
C GLY A 78 0.86 -6.10 -5.77
N ASN A 79 1.10 -6.50 -7.02
CA ASN A 79 0.13 -7.19 -7.88
C ASN A 79 -0.15 -8.63 -7.46
N ILE A 80 0.67 -9.20 -6.59
CA ILE A 80 0.54 -10.56 -6.07
C ILE A 80 0.76 -10.56 -4.56
N ASP A 81 0.16 -11.52 -3.86
CA ASP A 81 0.45 -11.78 -2.44
C ASP A 81 1.94 -12.08 -2.25
N SER A 82 2.58 -11.44 -1.27
CA SER A 82 4.02 -11.53 -1.05
C SER A 82 4.50 -12.96 -0.75
N MET A 83 3.71 -13.73 0.00
CA MET A 83 4.05 -15.12 0.31
C MET A 83 3.94 -16.01 -0.94
N VAL A 84 2.93 -15.79 -1.78
CA VAL A 84 2.77 -16.50 -3.07
C VAL A 84 3.89 -16.11 -4.04
N SER A 85 4.32 -14.85 -4.03
CA SER A 85 5.47 -14.41 -4.83
C SER A 85 6.78 -15.07 -4.38
N ASN A 86 7.00 -15.13 -3.05
CA ASN A 86 8.29 -15.53 -2.49
C ASN A 86 8.47 -17.05 -2.37
N TYR A 87 7.37 -17.82 -2.36
CA TYR A 87 7.43 -19.26 -2.09
C TYR A 87 6.64 -20.09 -3.13
N THR A 88 7.12 -21.31 -3.35
CA THR A 88 6.36 -22.34 -4.07
C THR A 88 5.36 -23.01 -3.13
N VAL A 89 4.42 -23.80 -3.70
CA VAL A 89 3.49 -24.62 -2.91
C VAL A 89 4.21 -25.61 -1.97
N ALA A 90 5.43 -26.04 -2.33
CA ALA A 90 6.26 -26.89 -1.48
C ALA A 90 7.10 -26.11 -0.46
N LEU A 91 6.71 -24.87 -0.10
CA LEU A 91 7.37 -23.99 0.86
C LEU A 91 8.84 -23.65 0.50
N LYS A 92 9.25 -23.85 -0.74
CA LYS A 92 10.60 -23.51 -1.21
C LYS A 92 10.64 -22.05 -1.65
N LYS A 93 11.63 -21.30 -1.18
CA LYS A 93 11.84 -19.91 -1.57
C LYS A 93 12.14 -19.80 -3.06
N ARG A 94 11.52 -18.83 -3.73
CA ARG A 94 11.82 -18.46 -5.13
C ARG A 94 13.01 -17.52 -5.18
N PHE A 95 13.79 -17.62 -6.25
CA PHE A 95 14.92 -16.73 -6.53
C PHE A 95 14.58 -15.64 -7.55
N ASP A 96 13.44 -15.78 -8.22
CA ASP A 96 12.89 -14.89 -9.21
C ASP A 96 11.63 -14.17 -8.68
N ASP A 97 11.44 -12.93 -9.10
CA ASP A 97 10.21 -12.17 -8.88
C ASP A 97 9.97 -11.32 -10.13
N ALA A 98 8.97 -11.68 -10.92
CA ALA A 98 8.61 -11.00 -12.16
C ALA A 98 8.26 -9.52 -11.96
N TYR A 99 7.91 -9.11 -10.76
CA TYR A 99 7.55 -7.75 -10.39
C TYR A 99 8.70 -6.96 -9.78
N SER A 100 9.89 -7.54 -9.69
CA SER A 100 11.09 -6.89 -9.18
C SER A 100 12.05 -6.49 -10.31
N PRO A 101 12.90 -5.46 -10.12
CA PRO A 101 13.87 -5.04 -11.12
C PRO A 101 14.77 -6.19 -11.57
N GLY A 102 14.84 -6.42 -12.89
CA GLY A 102 15.62 -7.50 -13.48
C GLY A 102 15.09 -8.91 -13.17
N GLY A 103 13.86 -9.04 -12.71
CA GLY A 103 13.25 -10.34 -12.38
C GLY A 103 13.86 -11.04 -11.15
N LYS A 104 14.64 -10.33 -10.34
CA LYS A 104 15.36 -10.91 -9.21
C LYS A 104 14.53 -10.84 -7.93
N GLY A 105 14.30 -11.99 -7.29
CA GLY A 105 13.68 -12.08 -5.98
C GLY A 105 14.52 -11.49 -4.84
N GLY A 106 13.91 -11.40 -3.63
CA GLY A 106 14.59 -10.98 -2.40
C GLY A 106 14.43 -9.49 -2.03
N ARG A 107 13.80 -8.67 -2.87
CA ARG A 107 13.47 -7.28 -2.54
C ARG A 107 12.13 -7.16 -1.82
N ARG A 108 11.16 -7.97 -2.19
CA ARG A 108 9.84 -8.03 -1.55
C ARG A 108 9.96 -8.83 -0.25
N PRO A 109 9.66 -8.26 0.93
CA PRO A 109 9.69 -9.01 2.17
C PRO A 109 8.53 -10.01 2.25
N ASP A 110 8.68 -11.04 3.07
CA ASP A 110 7.59 -11.91 3.46
C ASP A 110 6.54 -11.10 4.21
N ARG A 111 5.26 -11.31 3.91
CA ARG A 111 4.14 -10.52 4.46
C ARG A 111 4.38 -9.01 4.28
N ALA A 112 4.59 -8.59 3.05
CA ALA A 112 5.04 -7.24 2.68
C ALA A 112 4.20 -6.13 3.32
N LEU A 113 2.87 -6.25 3.34
CA LEU A 113 1.99 -5.29 4.01
C LEU A 113 2.34 -5.11 5.48
N THR A 114 2.54 -6.22 6.21
CA THR A 114 2.86 -6.18 7.65
C THR A 114 4.21 -5.50 7.87
N VAL A 115 5.22 -5.88 7.11
CA VAL A 115 6.58 -5.29 7.24
C VAL A 115 6.57 -3.80 6.93
N TYR A 116 5.91 -3.40 5.83
CA TYR A 116 5.87 -1.99 5.44
C TYR A 116 5.10 -1.15 6.47
N CYS A 117 3.94 -1.60 6.91
CA CYS A 117 3.15 -0.85 7.90
C CYS A 117 3.85 -0.74 9.25
N GLN A 118 4.47 -1.81 9.74
CA GLN A 118 5.21 -1.78 11.01
C GLN A 118 6.39 -0.80 10.96
N ASN A 119 7.14 -0.77 9.85
CA ASN A 119 8.20 0.23 9.66
C ASN A 119 7.64 1.65 9.60
N LEU A 120 6.54 1.87 8.88
CA LEU A 120 5.90 3.18 8.81
C LEU A 120 5.36 3.64 10.16
N LYS A 121 4.70 2.79 10.95
CA LYS A 121 4.24 3.12 12.30
C LYS A 121 5.39 3.43 13.25
N ARG A 122 6.53 2.76 13.11
CA ARG A 122 7.75 3.05 13.89
C ARG A 122 8.36 4.40 13.52
N LEU A 123 8.44 4.72 12.21
CA LEU A 123 9.08 5.94 11.72
C LEU A 123 8.15 7.17 11.78
N TYR A 124 6.84 6.96 11.63
CA TYR A 124 5.81 7.99 11.55
C TYR A 124 4.56 7.58 12.37
N PRO A 125 4.65 7.54 13.71
CA PRO A 125 3.58 7.00 14.57
C PRO A 125 2.25 7.75 14.43
N ASP A 126 2.30 9.03 14.09
CA ASP A 126 1.13 9.93 14.01
C ASP A 126 0.50 9.99 12.60
N VAL A 127 1.03 9.23 11.63
CA VAL A 127 0.50 9.23 10.27
C VAL A 127 -0.43 8.05 10.06
N GLU A 128 -1.62 8.33 9.54
CA GLU A 128 -2.59 7.30 9.19
C GLU A 128 -2.10 6.44 8.02
N ILE A 129 -2.43 5.17 8.03
CA ILE A 129 -2.05 4.19 7.00
C ILE A 129 -3.31 3.53 6.44
N SER A 130 -3.50 3.64 5.14
CA SER A 130 -4.48 2.87 4.38
C SER A 130 -3.78 1.71 3.66
N ILE A 131 -4.29 0.50 3.81
CA ILE A 131 -3.78 -0.68 3.09
C ILE A 131 -4.76 -1.12 2.01
N GLY A 132 -4.23 -1.68 0.92
CA GLY A 132 -5.06 -2.16 -0.19
C GLY A 132 -4.33 -3.15 -1.10
N GLY A 133 -4.97 -3.48 -2.21
CA GLY A 133 -4.48 -4.44 -3.18
C GLY A 133 -4.82 -5.89 -2.84
N LEU A 134 -4.22 -6.83 -3.59
CA LEU A 134 -4.57 -8.25 -3.53
C LEU A 134 -4.30 -8.87 -2.15
N GLU A 135 -3.11 -8.64 -1.60
CA GLU A 135 -2.71 -9.19 -0.29
C GLU A 135 -3.66 -8.72 0.83
N ALA A 136 -4.00 -7.41 0.85
CA ALA A 136 -4.96 -6.87 1.80
C ALA A 136 -6.35 -7.48 1.63
N SER A 137 -6.81 -7.61 0.39
CA SER A 137 -8.14 -8.14 0.07
C SER A 137 -8.31 -9.59 0.48
N LEU A 138 -7.30 -10.43 0.23
CA LEU A 138 -7.33 -11.85 0.58
C LEU A 138 -7.26 -12.09 2.09
N ARG A 139 -6.54 -11.22 2.82
CA ARG A 139 -6.27 -11.36 4.25
C ARG A 139 -7.10 -10.42 5.13
N ARG A 140 -8.20 -9.84 4.60
CA ARG A 140 -9.06 -8.89 5.32
C ARG A 140 -9.81 -9.47 6.52
N PHE A 141 -9.99 -10.79 6.55
CA PHE A 141 -10.57 -11.53 7.66
C PHE A 141 -9.54 -12.40 8.36
N ALA A 142 -9.91 -12.99 9.49
CA ALA A 142 -9.14 -14.09 10.04
C ALA A 142 -9.05 -15.22 9.00
N HIS A 143 -7.87 -15.76 8.81
CA HIS A 143 -7.59 -16.73 7.75
C HIS A 143 -6.57 -17.78 8.19
N TYR A 144 -6.65 -18.95 7.59
CA TYR A 144 -5.60 -19.95 7.72
C TYR A 144 -4.38 -19.56 6.90
N ASP A 145 -3.24 -19.43 7.56
CA ASP A 145 -1.96 -19.14 6.89
C ASP A 145 -1.19 -20.44 6.65
N TYR A 146 -1.10 -20.82 5.39
CA TYR A 146 -0.48 -22.06 4.96
C TYR A 146 1.00 -22.17 5.37
N TRP A 147 1.72 -21.05 5.37
CA TRP A 147 3.17 -21.04 5.64
C TRP A 147 3.51 -21.20 7.12
N SER A 148 2.68 -20.70 8.00
CA SER A 148 2.84 -20.83 9.47
C SER A 148 1.99 -21.94 10.08
N ASP A 149 1.16 -22.63 9.28
CA ASP A 149 0.22 -23.65 9.72
C ASP A 149 -0.64 -23.19 10.91
N SER A 150 -1.18 -21.99 10.80
CA SER A 150 -1.92 -21.36 11.90
C SER A 150 -3.02 -20.43 11.42
N VAL A 151 -3.98 -20.16 12.28
CA VAL A 151 -5.01 -19.13 12.04
C VAL A 151 -4.44 -17.77 12.39
N MET A 152 -4.37 -16.89 11.40
CA MET A 152 -3.91 -15.52 11.54
C MET A 152 -5.10 -14.55 11.68
N PRO A 153 -4.97 -13.47 12.44
CA PRO A 153 -5.98 -12.42 12.47
C PRO A 153 -6.07 -11.70 11.12
N SER A 154 -7.06 -10.82 10.99
CA SER A 154 -7.15 -9.89 9.85
C SER A 154 -5.83 -9.14 9.65
N VAL A 155 -5.44 -8.93 8.42
CA VAL A 155 -4.25 -8.13 8.08
C VAL A 155 -4.34 -6.70 8.60
N LEU A 156 -5.54 -6.14 8.74
CA LEU A 156 -5.74 -4.83 9.35
C LEU A 156 -5.22 -4.81 10.81
N VAL A 157 -5.49 -5.87 11.56
CA VAL A 157 -5.01 -6.04 12.95
C VAL A 157 -3.49 -6.29 12.96
N SER A 158 -3.01 -7.17 12.09
CA SER A 158 -1.59 -7.55 12.03
C SER A 158 -0.67 -6.40 11.62
N THR A 159 -1.16 -5.50 10.77
CA THR A 159 -0.41 -4.33 10.28
C THR A 159 -0.50 -3.13 11.22
N GLY A 160 -1.55 -3.05 12.04
CA GLY A 160 -1.89 -1.84 12.79
C GLY A 160 -2.28 -0.66 11.88
N ALA A 161 -2.66 -0.94 10.64
CA ALA A 161 -3.15 0.09 9.73
C ALA A 161 -4.52 0.62 10.17
N ASP A 162 -4.81 1.85 9.77
CA ASP A 162 -6.03 2.54 10.20
C ASP A 162 -7.21 2.24 9.29
N TYR A 163 -6.93 1.88 8.02
CA TYR A 163 -7.94 1.66 7.01
C TYR A 163 -7.55 0.54 6.03
N LEU A 164 -8.55 -0.21 5.55
CA LEU A 164 -8.37 -1.27 4.55
C LEU A 164 -9.35 -1.10 3.38
N MET A 165 -8.80 -0.92 2.18
CA MET A 165 -9.55 -0.95 0.92
C MET A 165 -9.40 -2.34 0.30
N TYR A 166 -10.51 -3.03 0.04
CA TYR A 166 -10.48 -4.36 -0.58
C TYR A 166 -11.13 -4.36 -1.97
N GLY A 167 -10.76 -5.35 -2.77
CA GLY A 167 -11.28 -5.50 -4.13
C GLY A 167 -10.73 -4.43 -5.07
N MET A 168 -11.59 -3.95 -5.97
CA MET A 168 -11.30 -2.84 -6.89
C MET A 168 -11.41 -1.53 -6.12
N GLY A 169 -10.26 -0.89 -5.85
CA GLY A 169 -10.18 0.25 -4.93
C GLY A 169 -10.65 1.60 -5.49
N GLU A 170 -10.96 1.69 -6.77
CA GLU A 170 -11.18 2.96 -7.48
C GLU A 170 -12.38 3.77 -6.93
N VAL A 171 -13.49 3.10 -6.68
CA VAL A 171 -14.70 3.75 -6.14
C VAL A 171 -14.45 4.22 -4.71
N THR A 172 -13.88 3.35 -3.89
CA THR A 172 -13.53 3.63 -2.49
C THR A 172 -12.53 4.78 -2.39
N LEU A 173 -11.50 4.77 -3.25
CA LEU A 173 -10.52 5.85 -3.32
C LEU A 173 -11.18 7.18 -3.71
N THR A 174 -12.05 7.18 -4.72
CA THR A 174 -12.75 8.40 -5.15
C THR A 174 -13.56 9.01 -4.01
N GLN A 175 -14.29 8.19 -3.25
CA GLN A 175 -15.05 8.64 -2.08
C GLN A 175 -14.11 9.20 -0.99
N MET A 176 -13.01 8.51 -0.71
CA MET A 176 -12.00 8.94 0.26
C MET A 176 -11.40 10.31 -0.12
N LEU A 177 -11.01 10.49 -1.38
CA LEU A 177 -10.46 11.75 -1.88
C LEU A 177 -11.47 12.91 -1.80
N ASN A 178 -12.75 12.64 -2.08
CA ASN A 178 -13.82 13.64 -1.93
C ASN A 178 -14.00 14.04 -0.46
N ASN A 179 -13.90 13.10 0.48
CA ASN A 179 -13.97 13.38 1.91
C ASN A 179 -12.79 14.23 2.37
N PHE A 180 -11.58 13.95 1.91
CA PHE A 180 -10.40 14.82 2.20
C PHE A 180 -10.57 16.23 1.63
N LYS A 181 -11.15 16.39 0.43
CA LYS A 181 -11.50 17.72 -0.11
C LYS A 181 -12.52 18.45 0.76
N ALA A 182 -13.41 17.74 1.41
CA ALA A 182 -14.38 18.30 2.36
C ALA A 182 -13.79 18.56 3.76
N GLY A 183 -12.50 18.31 3.98
CA GLY A 183 -11.81 18.52 5.25
C GLY A 183 -12.04 17.41 6.29
N LEU A 184 -12.55 16.26 5.89
CA LEU A 184 -12.72 15.10 6.75
C LEU A 184 -11.41 14.30 6.85
N HIS A 185 -11.18 13.65 7.99
CA HIS A 185 -10.06 12.74 8.18
C HIS A 185 -10.41 11.30 7.75
N LEU A 186 -9.39 10.46 7.59
CA LEU A 186 -9.58 9.07 7.18
C LEU A 186 -10.54 8.30 8.11
N LYS A 187 -10.43 8.50 9.42
CA LYS A 187 -11.30 7.93 10.45
C LYS A 187 -12.77 8.36 10.36
N ASP A 188 -13.03 9.53 9.75
CA ASP A 188 -14.37 10.06 9.54
C ASP A 188 -14.97 9.56 8.22
N CYS A 189 -14.13 8.96 7.37
CA CYS A 189 -14.51 8.36 6.10
C CYS A 189 -15.15 6.98 6.35
N LEU A 190 -16.36 6.94 6.90
CA LEU A 190 -17.18 5.74 6.92
C LEU A 190 -17.57 5.38 5.49
N LEU A 191 -16.58 4.88 4.76
CA LEU A 191 -16.78 4.29 3.46
C LEU A 191 -17.44 2.94 3.66
N TYR A 192 -18.36 2.61 2.78
CA TYR A 192 -19.16 1.40 2.80
C TYR A 192 -18.32 0.18 3.16
N THR A 193 -18.28 -0.15 4.43
CA THR A 193 -17.86 -1.46 4.88
C THR A 193 -18.99 -2.42 4.55
N SER A 194 -18.68 -3.67 4.18
CA SER A 194 -19.71 -4.70 4.07
C SER A 194 -20.56 -4.65 5.34
N PRO A 195 -21.89 -4.79 5.24
CA PRO A 195 -22.72 -4.72 6.42
C PRO A 195 -22.18 -5.66 7.49
N SER A 196 -21.90 -5.13 8.67
CA SER A 196 -21.67 -5.96 9.85
C SER A 196 -22.79 -6.98 9.91
N PRO A 197 -22.54 -8.27 10.21
CA PRO A 197 -23.61 -9.20 10.51
C PRO A 197 -24.47 -8.51 11.54
N ARG A 198 -25.72 -8.24 11.22
CA ARG A 198 -26.66 -7.72 12.19
C ARG A 198 -26.71 -8.76 13.29
N GLU A 199 -26.41 -8.35 14.51
CA GLU A 199 -26.75 -9.10 15.68
C GLU A 199 -28.25 -9.38 15.59
N SER A 200 -28.59 -10.65 15.33
CA SER A 200 -29.96 -11.17 15.33
C SER A 200 -30.33 -11.59 16.73
#